data_c3a835019745d31f60d2ca6b46e86148
#
_entry.id   c3a835019745d31f60d2ca6b46e86148
#
_cell.length_a   1.000
_cell.length_b   1.000
_cell.length_c   1.000
_cell.angle_alpha   90.00
_cell.angle_beta   90.00
_cell.angle_gamma   90.00
#
_symmetry.space_group_name_H-M   'P 1'
#
loop_
_entity.id
_entity.type
_entity.pdbx_description
1 polymer ?
#
loop_
_entity_poly.entity_id
_entity_poly.type
_entity_poly.pdbx_seq_one_letter_code
_entity_poly.pdbx_strand_id
1 'polypeptide(L)'
;MRHITLVRHAQASFLEANYDKLCANGETQARLLGEYWLRRGMIFHNAYSGPRIRQRETARIVADVYRDAGRCFPEVVVVSEFDEYQAAAVMHTCLPPLMRVNSEIREMSSAYEKSCDPGERRRTFQRLFEAVVGKWVAGEIAADGIESWPDFCLRVERGLVQVIHGTMPAAGAVVFTSSGPIGVAMRRALHLSAEDALQLSWMSRNASYSDFRASGERFMLGAFNAYPHLDEDSLLTYW
;
A
#
# COMPACT_ATOMS: atom_id res chain seq x y z
N MET A 1 3.29 -23.79 8.70
CA MET A 1 2.72 -22.72 7.84
C MET A 1 3.11 -21.40 8.49
N ARG A 2 3.52 -20.38 7.73
CA ARG A 2 3.88 -19.04 8.23
C ARG A 2 2.72 -18.11 8.02
N HIS A 3 2.52 -17.18 8.93
CA HIS A 3 1.49 -16.13 8.82
C HIS A 3 2.17 -14.82 8.43
N ILE A 4 1.76 -14.20 7.34
CA ILE A 4 2.29 -12.94 6.84
C ILE A 4 1.14 -11.94 6.76
N THR A 5 1.23 -10.88 7.55
CA THR A 5 0.24 -9.80 7.56
C THR A 5 0.84 -8.57 6.87
N LEU A 6 0.26 -8.11 5.78
CA LEU A 6 0.63 -6.87 5.11
C LEU A 6 -0.33 -5.76 5.55
N VAL A 7 0.21 -4.64 5.99
CA VAL A 7 -0.55 -3.46 6.44
C VAL A 7 -0.32 -2.33 5.43
N ARG A 8 -1.38 -1.76 4.89
CA ARG A 8 -1.27 -0.48 4.22
C ARG A 8 -1.03 0.60 5.26
N HIS A 9 -0.04 1.45 5.04
CA HIS A 9 0.21 2.61 5.92
C HIS A 9 -1.08 3.39 6.21
N ALA A 10 -1.15 3.99 7.38
CA ALA A 10 -2.21 4.89 7.78
C ALA A 10 -2.23 6.18 6.94
N GLN A 11 -3.28 6.96 7.01
CA GLN A 11 -3.50 8.13 6.15
C GLN A 11 -2.34 9.12 6.24
N ALA A 12 -1.78 9.48 5.08
CA ALA A 12 -0.73 10.49 4.95
C ALA A 12 -1.32 11.90 4.74
N SER A 13 -0.49 12.92 4.96
CA SER A 13 -0.84 14.34 4.82
C SER A 13 -0.87 14.75 3.35
N PHE A 14 -1.96 14.50 2.64
CA PHE A 14 -2.08 14.71 1.19
C PHE A 14 -1.89 16.17 0.72
N LEU A 15 -2.11 17.16 1.60
CA LEU A 15 -2.09 18.59 1.25
C LEU A 15 -0.92 19.36 1.86
N GLU A 16 -0.01 18.71 2.59
CA GLU A 16 1.14 19.36 3.20
C GLU A 16 2.39 19.26 2.33
N ALA A 17 3.33 20.17 2.54
CA ALA A 17 4.63 20.17 1.84
C ALA A 17 5.43 18.87 2.03
N ASN A 18 5.18 18.13 3.11
CA ASN A 18 5.72 16.80 3.35
C ASN A 18 4.62 15.74 3.28
N TYR A 19 4.28 15.34 2.07
CA TYR A 19 3.27 14.30 1.77
C TYR A 19 3.55 12.95 2.44
N ASP A 20 4.81 12.62 2.74
CA ASP A 20 5.18 11.30 3.27
C ASP A 20 4.92 11.15 4.79
N LYS A 21 4.39 12.17 5.46
CA LYS A 21 4.09 12.19 6.88
C LYS A 21 2.64 11.72 7.13
N LEU A 22 2.38 11.04 8.25
CA LEU A 22 1.00 10.76 8.68
C LEU A 22 0.28 12.06 9.09
N CYS A 23 -1.01 12.13 8.80
CA CYS A 23 -1.91 13.14 9.37
C CYS A 23 -2.47 12.66 10.72
N ALA A 24 -3.11 13.53 11.48
CA ALA A 24 -3.70 13.19 12.77
C ALA A 24 -4.70 12.01 12.70
N ASN A 25 -5.48 11.95 11.62
CA ASN A 25 -6.37 10.83 11.35
C ASN A 25 -5.59 9.51 11.14
N GLY A 26 -4.47 9.58 10.41
CA GLY A 26 -3.58 8.44 10.20
C GLY A 26 -2.93 7.94 11.51
N GLU A 27 -2.50 8.85 12.38
CA GLU A 27 -1.99 8.46 13.71
C GLU A 27 -3.05 7.74 14.53
N THR A 28 -4.31 8.21 14.48
CA THR A 28 -5.46 7.55 15.12
C THR A 28 -5.71 6.16 14.54
N GLN A 29 -5.73 6.02 13.20
CA GLN A 29 -5.90 4.73 12.52
C GLN A 29 -4.82 3.72 12.95
N ALA A 30 -3.55 4.13 12.98
CA ALA A 30 -2.44 3.26 13.38
C ALA A 30 -2.54 2.83 14.84
N ARG A 31 -2.95 3.73 15.75
CA ARG A 31 -3.17 3.42 17.16
C ARG A 31 -4.30 2.41 17.34
N LEU A 32 -5.44 2.63 16.71
CA LEU A 32 -6.59 1.73 16.76
C LEU A 32 -6.25 0.33 16.23
N LEU A 33 -5.40 0.22 15.20
CA LEU A 33 -4.89 -1.05 14.70
C LEU A 33 -4.10 -1.79 15.77
N GLY A 34 -3.17 -1.11 16.45
CA GLY A 34 -2.36 -1.69 17.53
C GLY A 34 -3.24 -2.15 18.70
N GLU A 35 -4.19 -1.33 19.14
CA GLU A 35 -5.14 -1.65 20.22
C GLU A 35 -6.04 -2.85 19.85
N TYR A 36 -6.53 -2.90 18.62
CA TYR A 36 -7.33 -4.02 18.15
C TYR A 36 -6.52 -5.33 18.19
N TRP A 37 -5.30 -5.32 17.70
CA TRP A 37 -4.45 -6.50 17.71
C TRP A 37 -4.09 -6.95 19.12
N LEU A 38 -3.83 -6.01 20.05
CA LEU A 38 -3.62 -6.32 21.46
C LEU A 38 -4.85 -7.01 22.08
N ARG A 39 -6.05 -6.47 21.86
CA ARG A 39 -7.31 -7.07 22.36
C ARG A 39 -7.54 -8.47 21.78
N ARG A 40 -7.07 -8.72 20.55
CA ARG A 40 -7.15 -10.04 19.90
C ARG A 40 -6.02 -11.00 20.31
N GLY A 41 -5.09 -10.56 21.15
CA GLY A 41 -3.95 -11.36 21.56
C GLY A 41 -2.99 -11.71 20.40
N MET A 42 -2.92 -10.87 19.37
CA MET A 42 -2.04 -11.10 18.23
C MET A 42 -0.58 -10.95 18.64
N ILE A 43 0.25 -11.91 18.22
CA ILE A 43 1.69 -11.94 18.47
C ILE A 43 2.41 -12.01 17.13
N PHE A 44 3.33 -11.05 16.93
CA PHE A 44 4.24 -11.05 15.80
C PHE A 44 5.66 -11.43 16.29
N HIS A 45 6.36 -12.22 15.49
CA HIS A 45 7.75 -12.65 15.76
C HIS A 45 8.75 -11.85 14.94
N ASN A 46 8.29 -11.30 13.82
CA ASN A 46 9.06 -10.43 12.95
C ASN A 46 8.20 -9.23 12.53
N ALA A 47 8.82 -8.06 12.46
CA ALA A 47 8.18 -6.85 11.96
C ALA A 47 9.08 -6.19 10.91
N TYR A 48 8.46 -5.78 9.82
CA TYR A 48 9.13 -5.14 8.69
C TYR A 48 8.37 -3.88 8.29
N SER A 49 9.09 -2.96 7.66
CA SER A 49 8.49 -1.77 7.06
C SER A 49 9.16 -1.47 5.73
N GLY A 50 8.42 -0.94 4.78
CA GLY A 50 9.03 -0.25 3.65
C GLY A 50 9.72 1.05 4.09
N PRO A 51 10.45 1.73 3.16
CA PRO A 51 11.34 2.83 3.50
C PRO A 51 10.63 4.18 3.72
N ARG A 52 9.35 4.32 3.29
CA ARG A 52 8.61 5.58 3.39
C ARG A 52 8.34 5.96 4.84
N ILE A 53 8.34 7.29 5.12
CA ILE A 53 8.09 7.79 6.48
C ILE A 53 6.71 7.30 6.97
N ARG A 54 5.66 7.41 6.16
CA ARG A 54 4.31 6.96 6.51
C ARG A 54 4.22 5.47 6.85
N GLN A 55 5.02 4.62 6.19
CA GLN A 55 5.08 3.18 6.48
C GLN A 55 5.75 2.93 7.83
N ARG A 56 6.90 3.56 8.08
CA ARG A 56 7.68 3.44 9.32
C ARG A 56 6.93 4.03 10.51
N GLU A 57 6.27 5.19 10.34
CA GLU A 57 5.48 5.82 11.40
C GLU A 57 4.25 4.98 11.77
N THR A 58 3.57 4.38 10.80
CA THR A 58 2.49 3.41 11.09
C THR A 58 3.01 2.25 11.94
N ALA A 59 4.16 1.67 11.55
CA ALA A 59 4.81 0.59 12.30
C ALA A 59 5.21 1.02 13.72
N ARG A 60 5.80 2.21 13.86
CA ARG A 60 6.23 2.78 15.15
C ARG A 60 5.05 2.96 16.10
N ILE A 61 3.95 3.56 15.63
CA ILE A 61 2.76 3.79 16.46
C ILE A 61 2.17 2.46 16.94
N VAL A 62 2.07 1.46 16.06
CA VAL A 62 1.59 0.11 16.46
C VAL A 62 2.54 -0.51 17.49
N ALA A 63 3.85 -0.43 17.31
CA ALA A 63 4.83 -0.94 18.26
C ALA A 63 4.75 -0.22 19.61
N ASP A 64 4.53 1.10 19.61
CA ASP A 64 4.37 1.91 20.81
C ASP A 64 3.15 1.44 21.62
N VAL A 65 2.02 1.17 20.98
CA VAL A 65 0.81 0.64 21.64
C VAL A 65 1.10 -0.68 22.38
N TYR A 66 1.86 -1.59 21.77
CA TYR A 66 2.28 -2.84 22.42
C TYR A 66 3.20 -2.58 23.61
N ARG A 67 4.19 -1.70 23.47
CA ARG A 67 5.14 -1.34 24.51
C ARG A 67 4.43 -0.68 25.70
N ASP A 68 3.53 0.25 25.45
CA ASP A 68 2.77 0.96 26.50
C ASP A 68 1.87 0.01 27.29
N ALA A 69 1.42 -1.08 26.66
CA ALA A 69 0.70 -2.18 27.30
C ALA A 69 1.60 -3.23 27.97
N GLY A 70 2.92 -3.00 28.05
CA GLY A 70 3.89 -3.95 28.62
C GLY A 70 4.04 -5.24 27.80
N ARG A 71 3.73 -5.22 26.50
CA ARG A 71 3.83 -6.37 25.59
C ARG A 71 4.99 -6.19 24.62
N CYS A 72 5.63 -7.31 24.29
CA CYS A 72 6.70 -7.28 23.31
C CYS A 72 6.14 -7.11 21.90
N PHE A 73 6.77 -6.22 21.12
CA PHE A 73 6.65 -6.12 19.68
C PHE A 73 8.06 -6.27 19.08
N PRO A 74 8.26 -7.01 17.98
CA PRO A 74 9.58 -7.18 17.40
C PRO A 74 10.13 -5.86 16.86
N GLU A 75 11.46 -5.73 16.81
CA GLU A 75 12.13 -4.61 16.16
C GLU A 75 11.73 -4.54 14.69
N VAL A 76 11.42 -3.33 14.21
CA VAL A 76 10.96 -3.11 12.84
C VAL A 76 12.17 -2.96 11.91
N VAL A 77 12.36 -3.93 11.03
CA VAL A 77 13.42 -3.92 10.02
C VAL A 77 12.91 -3.23 8.75
N VAL A 78 13.66 -2.24 8.26
CA VAL A 78 13.33 -1.57 6.99
C VAL A 78 13.79 -2.43 5.82
N VAL A 79 12.87 -2.72 4.90
CA VAL A 79 13.08 -3.52 3.68
C VAL A 79 12.69 -2.66 2.48
N SER A 80 13.67 -2.22 1.69
CA SER A 80 13.49 -1.30 0.56
C SER A 80 12.58 -1.86 -0.54
N GLU A 81 12.50 -3.19 -0.65
CA GLU A 81 11.66 -3.90 -1.59
C GLU A 81 10.15 -3.59 -1.43
N PHE A 82 9.74 -3.15 -0.24
CA PHE A 82 8.37 -2.75 0.06
C PHE A 82 8.08 -1.25 -0.16
N ASP A 83 8.96 -0.55 -0.89
CA ASP A 83 8.65 0.81 -1.34
C ASP A 83 7.49 0.81 -2.35
N GLU A 84 6.72 1.90 -2.35
CA GLU A 84 5.64 2.11 -3.30
C GLU A 84 6.20 2.40 -4.71
N TYR A 85 5.47 2.09 -5.76
CA TYR A 85 5.83 2.54 -7.11
C TYR A 85 5.79 4.07 -7.21
N GLN A 86 6.54 4.60 -8.15
CA GLN A 86 6.77 6.04 -8.30
C GLN A 86 5.61 6.72 -9.04
N ALA A 87 4.38 6.65 -8.49
CA ALA A 87 3.16 7.15 -9.12
C ALA A 87 3.28 8.60 -9.61
N ALA A 88 3.85 9.48 -8.81
CA ALA A 88 4.03 10.88 -9.18
C ALA A 88 4.99 11.04 -10.38
N ALA A 89 6.06 10.25 -10.44
CA ALA A 89 6.99 10.25 -11.56
C ALA A 89 6.34 9.68 -12.83
N VAL A 90 5.55 8.59 -12.71
CA VAL A 90 4.76 8.04 -13.83
C VAL A 90 3.82 9.12 -14.38
N MET A 91 3.05 9.79 -13.53
CA MET A 91 2.16 10.87 -13.96
C MET A 91 2.93 12.01 -14.65
N HIS A 92 3.99 12.49 -14.02
CA HIS A 92 4.78 13.62 -14.55
C HIS A 92 5.39 13.32 -15.92
N THR A 93 5.93 12.12 -16.10
CA THR A 93 6.66 11.73 -17.31
C THR A 93 5.72 11.24 -18.43
N CYS A 94 4.68 10.48 -18.06
CA CYS A 94 3.83 9.83 -19.06
C CYS A 94 2.62 10.66 -19.51
N LEU A 95 2.07 11.53 -18.65
CA LEU A 95 0.88 12.31 -18.99
C LEU A 95 1.11 13.26 -20.19
N PRO A 96 2.18 14.08 -20.28
CA PRO A 96 2.35 15.01 -21.39
C PRO A 96 2.42 14.33 -22.78
N PRO A 97 3.19 13.26 -23.00
CA PRO A 97 3.17 12.57 -24.29
C PRO A 97 1.82 11.88 -24.58
N LEU A 98 1.15 11.31 -23.57
CA LEU A 98 -0.16 10.69 -23.74
C LEU A 98 -1.22 11.71 -24.18
N MET A 99 -1.23 12.91 -23.64
CA MET A 99 -2.14 13.98 -24.04
C MET A 99 -1.98 14.38 -25.52
N ARG A 100 -0.85 14.15 -26.14
CA ARG A 100 -0.62 14.46 -27.58
C ARG A 100 -1.29 13.45 -28.48
N VAL A 101 -1.32 12.18 -28.08
CA VAL A 101 -1.74 11.07 -28.94
C VAL A 101 -3.08 10.43 -28.56
N ASN A 102 -3.58 10.72 -27.36
CA ASN A 102 -4.81 10.12 -26.83
C ASN A 102 -5.82 11.22 -26.44
N SER A 103 -6.95 11.28 -27.18
CA SER A 103 -8.00 12.27 -26.97
C SER A 103 -8.71 12.12 -25.63
N GLU A 104 -8.92 10.87 -25.17
CA GLU A 104 -9.59 10.57 -23.90
C GLU A 104 -8.76 11.07 -22.71
N ILE A 105 -7.46 10.80 -22.69
CA ILE A 105 -6.54 11.33 -21.66
C ILE A 105 -6.54 12.86 -21.67
N ARG A 106 -6.58 13.48 -22.85
CA ARG A 106 -6.62 14.95 -22.97
C ARG A 106 -7.93 15.53 -22.41
N GLU A 107 -9.05 14.87 -22.66
CA GLU A 107 -10.35 15.26 -22.12
C GLU A 107 -10.38 15.12 -20.60
N MET A 108 -9.86 14.00 -20.05
CA MET A 108 -9.76 13.78 -18.61
C MET A 108 -8.87 14.85 -17.94
N SER A 109 -7.72 15.20 -18.55
CA SER A 109 -6.84 16.26 -18.05
C SER A 109 -7.53 17.62 -18.04
N SER A 110 -8.24 17.95 -19.15
CA SER A 110 -9.02 19.19 -19.23
C SER A 110 -10.16 19.24 -18.20
N ALA A 111 -10.82 18.12 -17.94
CA ALA A 111 -11.85 18.04 -16.91
C ALA A 111 -11.26 18.28 -15.50
N TYR A 112 -10.10 17.69 -15.21
CA TYR A 112 -9.40 17.93 -13.95
C TYR A 112 -8.99 19.40 -13.77
N GLU A 113 -8.44 20.02 -14.82
CA GLU A 113 -8.00 21.44 -14.79
C GLU A 113 -9.19 22.41 -14.58
N LYS A 114 -10.36 22.10 -15.14
CA LYS A 114 -11.57 22.92 -15.02
C LYS A 114 -12.34 22.70 -13.73
N SER A 115 -12.06 21.62 -12.99
CA SER A 115 -12.77 21.30 -11.75
C SER A 115 -12.40 22.28 -10.64
N CYS A 116 -13.37 23.07 -10.18
CA CYS A 116 -13.23 24.02 -9.09
C CYS A 116 -13.69 23.45 -7.74
N ASP A 117 -14.71 22.58 -7.75
CA ASP A 117 -15.20 21.91 -6.55
C ASP A 117 -14.18 20.87 -6.07
N PRO A 118 -13.78 20.85 -4.77
CA PRO A 118 -12.79 19.91 -4.27
C PRO A 118 -13.16 18.43 -4.48
N GLY A 119 -14.42 18.08 -4.34
CA GLY A 119 -14.91 16.72 -4.53
C GLY A 119 -14.88 16.29 -6.00
N GLU A 120 -15.29 17.20 -6.91
CA GLU A 120 -15.19 16.96 -8.34
C GLU A 120 -13.72 16.87 -8.79
N ARG A 121 -12.88 17.78 -8.32
CA ARG A 121 -11.44 17.78 -8.62
C ARG A 121 -10.76 16.48 -8.21
N ARG A 122 -11.12 15.94 -7.05
CA ARG A 122 -10.64 14.63 -6.59
C ARG A 122 -11.07 13.50 -7.51
N ARG A 123 -12.36 13.46 -7.91
CA ARG A 123 -12.89 12.42 -8.80
C ARG A 123 -12.27 12.48 -10.20
N THR A 124 -12.13 13.68 -10.77
CA THR A 124 -11.51 13.86 -12.09
C THR A 124 -10.02 13.53 -12.07
N PHE A 125 -9.29 13.91 -11.00
CA PHE A 125 -7.90 13.49 -10.80
C PHE A 125 -7.79 11.97 -10.71
N GLN A 126 -8.64 11.32 -9.93
CA GLN A 126 -8.61 9.87 -9.77
C GLN A 126 -8.77 9.16 -11.11
N ARG A 127 -9.75 9.55 -11.92
CA ARG A 127 -9.97 8.96 -13.25
C ARG A 127 -8.74 9.12 -14.15
N LEU A 128 -8.18 10.32 -14.19
CA LEU A 128 -6.97 10.61 -14.97
C LEU A 128 -5.78 9.76 -14.48
N PHE A 129 -5.59 9.69 -13.17
CA PHE A 129 -4.56 8.90 -12.53
C PHE A 129 -4.69 7.41 -12.88
N GLU A 130 -5.88 6.84 -12.72
CA GLU A 130 -6.16 5.45 -13.03
C GLU A 130 -5.91 5.14 -14.51
N ALA A 131 -6.30 6.02 -15.42
CA ALA A 131 -6.08 5.85 -16.85
C ALA A 131 -4.59 5.86 -17.23
N VAL A 132 -3.80 6.80 -16.66
CA VAL A 132 -2.35 6.89 -16.96
C VAL A 132 -1.58 5.74 -16.32
N VAL A 133 -1.82 5.44 -15.05
CA VAL A 133 -1.15 4.36 -14.33
C VAL A 133 -1.55 3.00 -14.92
N GLY A 134 -2.80 2.82 -15.33
CA GLY A 134 -3.25 1.62 -16.02
C GLY A 134 -2.44 1.34 -17.30
N LYS A 135 -2.18 2.37 -18.11
CA LYS A 135 -1.33 2.23 -19.31
C LYS A 135 0.13 1.88 -19.00
N TRP A 136 0.67 2.43 -17.92
CA TRP A 136 2.01 2.05 -17.44
C TRP A 136 2.04 0.58 -16.99
N VAL A 137 1.04 0.11 -16.26
CA VAL A 137 0.90 -1.28 -15.81
C VAL A 137 0.73 -2.24 -16.99
N ALA A 138 -0.06 -1.85 -18.00
CA ALA A 138 -0.25 -2.61 -19.23
C ALA A 138 1.00 -2.66 -20.13
N GLY A 139 2.04 -1.87 -19.81
CA GLY A 139 3.26 -1.77 -20.64
C GLY A 139 3.06 -0.99 -21.95
N GLU A 140 1.94 -0.26 -22.10
CA GLU A 140 1.68 0.58 -23.27
C GLU A 140 2.56 1.83 -23.30
N ILE A 141 3.09 2.22 -22.17
CA ILE A 141 3.98 3.37 -22.00
C ILE A 141 5.18 2.99 -21.14
N ALA A 142 6.34 3.44 -21.56
CA ALA A 142 7.57 3.38 -20.79
C ALA A 142 8.04 4.79 -20.48
N ALA A 143 8.69 4.97 -19.35
CA ALA A 143 9.28 6.23 -18.94
C ALA A 143 10.74 5.99 -18.55
N ASP A 144 11.65 6.66 -19.23
CA ASP A 144 13.08 6.56 -18.93
C ASP A 144 13.38 6.96 -17.49
N GLY A 145 14.15 6.12 -16.81
CA GLY A 145 14.53 6.35 -15.41
C GLY A 145 13.44 6.03 -14.38
N ILE A 146 12.27 5.53 -14.80
CA ILE A 146 11.20 5.07 -13.91
C ILE A 146 11.16 3.54 -13.97
N GLU A 147 11.08 2.91 -12.77
CA GLU A 147 10.90 1.46 -12.64
C GLU A 147 9.66 1.00 -13.44
N SER A 148 9.81 -0.05 -14.26
CA SER A 148 8.66 -0.63 -14.96
C SER A 148 7.76 -1.41 -13.98
N TRP A 149 6.49 -1.63 -14.35
CA TRP A 149 5.59 -2.46 -13.54
C TRP A 149 6.13 -3.90 -13.33
N PRO A 150 6.67 -4.60 -14.33
CA PRO A 150 7.31 -5.88 -14.11
C PRO A 150 8.48 -5.84 -13.11
N ASP A 151 9.35 -4.82 -13.19
CA ASP A 151 10.48 -4.67 -12.27
C ASP A 151 10.00 -4.35 -10.84
N PHE A 152 8.98 -3.51 -10.69
CA PHE A 152 8.30 -3.26 -9.43
C PHE A 152 7.76 -4.57 -8.82
N CYS A 153 7.05 -5.37 -9.60
CA CYS A 153 6.56 -6.68 -9.15
C CYS A 153 7.70 -7.58 -8.70
N LEU A 154 8.77 -7.71 -9.50
CA LEU A 154 9.94 -8.52 -9.14
C LEU A 154 10.62 -8.03 -7.86
N ARG A 155 10.72 -6.72 -7.67
CA ARG A 155 11.28 -6.13 -6.46
C ARG A 155 10.45 -6.51 -5.23
N VAL A 156 9.13 -6.31 -5.28
CA VAL A 156 8.23 -6.65 -4.17
C VAL A 156 8.22 -8.16 -3.90
N GLU A 157 8.23 -8.99 -4.93
CA GLU A 157 8.30 -10.45 -4.78
C GLU A 157 9.59 -10.89 -4.07
N ARG A 158 10.74 -10.26 -4.34
CA ARG A 158 11.98 -10.50 -3.56
C ARG A 158 11.78 -10.16 -2.09
N GLY A 159 11.15 -9.02 -1.76
CA GLY A 159 10.82 -8.65 -0.39
C GLY A 159 9.91 -9.69 0.29
N LEU A 160 8.87 -10.16 -0.40
CA LEU A 160 7.99 -11.22 0.12
C LEU A 160 8.76 -12.52 0.41
N VAL A 161 9.64 -12.92 -0.51
CA VAL A 161 10.49 -14.12 -0.33
C VAL A 161 11.41 -13.95 0.89
N GLN A 162 12.04 -12.78 1.05
CA GLN A 162 12.88 -12.47 2.20
C GLN A 162 12.10 -12.59 3.52
N VAL A 163 10.90 -11.99 3.61
CA VAL A 163 10.04 -12.07 4.79
C VAL A 163 9.60 -13.50 5.08
N ILE A 164 9.18 -14.25 4.05
CA ILE A 164 8.75 -15.64 4.20
C ILE A 164 9.91 -16.50 4.73
N HIS A 165 11.11 -16.36 4.18
CA HIS A 165 12.26 -17.14 4.62
C HIS A 165 12.79 -16.72 6.00
N GLY A 166 12.74 -15.43 6.32
CA GLY A 166 13.10 -14.90 7.63
C GLY A 166 12.11 -15.25 8.75
N THR A 167 10.90 -15.73 8.41
CA THR A 167 9.87 -16.09 9.38
C THR A 167 9.89 -17.58 9.65
N MET A 168 10.03 -17.99 10.92
CA MET A 168 10.02 -19.40 11.30
C MET A 168 8.66 -20.07 11.04
N PRO A 169 8.62 -21.39 10.81
CA PRO A 169 7.35 -22.13 10.75
C PRO A 169 6.51 -21.88 12.01
N ALA A 170 5.20 -21.73 11.82
CA ALA A 170 4.21 -21.39 12.85
C ALA A 170 4.32 -19.99 13.47
N ALA A 171 5.31 -19.18 13.04
CA ALA A 171 5.44 -17.78 13.46
C ALA A 171 4.65 -16.84 12.56
N GLY A 172 4.38 -15.63 13.09
CA GLY A 172 3.76 -14.52 12.38
C GLY A 172 4.74 -13.40 12.09
N ALA A 173 4.69 -12.85 10.89
CA ALA A 173 5.38 -11.62 10.51
C ALA A 173 4.38 -10.55 10.09
N VAL A 174 4.68 -9.29 10.38
CA VAL A 174 3.94 -8.12 9.90
C VAL A 174 4.84 -7.24 9.03
N VAL A 175 4.28 -6.71 7.95
CA VAL A 175 4.96 -5.80 7.02
C VAL A 175 4.10 -4.56 6.85
N PHE A 176 4.61 -3.41 7.25
CA PHE A 176 3.97 -2.12 7.02
C PHE A 176 4.43 -1.55 5.69
N THR A 177 3.52 -1.41 4.75
CA THR A 177 3.83 -1.06 3.36
C THR A 177 2.76 -0.14 2.76
N SER A 178 2.61 -0.14 1.45
CA SER A 178 1.65 0.66 0.69
C SER A 178 0.75 -0.23 -0.17
N SER A 179 -0.19 0.38 -0.88
CA SER A 179 -1.19 -0.35 -1.66
C SER A 179 -0.60 -1.15 -2.83
N GLY A 180 0.40 -0.60 -3.52
CA GLY A 180 1.04 -1.29 -4.65
C GLY A 180 1.69 -2.62 -4.25
N PRO A 181 2.57 -2.69 -3.23
CA PRO A 181 3.10 -3.96 -2.75
C PRO A 181 2.04 -4.96 -2.28
N ILE A 182 0.91 -4.48 -1.69
CA ILE A 182 -0.22 -5.36 -1.35
C ILE A 182 -0.86 -5.92 -2.63
N GLY A 183 -1.04 -5.11 -3.68
CA GLY A 183 -1.51 -5.56 -4.98
C GLY A 183 -0.63 -6.66 -5.58
N VAL A 184 0.70 -6.53 -5.49
CA VAL A 184 1.64 -7.58 -5.94
C VAL A 184 1.49 -8.86 -5.11
N ALA A 185 1.32 -8.75 -3.78
CA ALA A 185 1.06 -9.91 -2.94
C ALA A 185 -0.26 -10.61 -3.30
N MET A 186 -1.31 -9.83 -3.61
CA MET A 186 -2.58 -10.34 -4.10
C MET A 186 -2.43 -11.05 -5.45
N ARG A 187 -1.67 -10.43 -6.39
CA ARG A 187 -1.35 -11.03 -7.68
C ARG A 187 -0.69 -12.40 -7.52
N ARG A 188 0.29 -12.50 -6.63
CA ARG A 188 0.98 -13.78 -6.33
C ARG A 188 0.02 -14.82 -5.72
N ALA A 189 -0.83 -14.41 -4.77
CA ALA A 189 -1.70 -15.33 -4.04
C ALA A 189 -2.87 -15.88 -4.89
N LEU A 190 -3.38 -15.08 -5.82
CA LEU A 190 -4.59 -15.36 -6.60
C LEU A 190 -4.32 -15.53 -8.10
N HIS A 191 -3.06 -15.43 -8.55
CA HIS A 191 -2.66 -15.50 -9.96
C HIS A 191 -3.37 -14.47 -10.86
N LEU A 192 -3.49 -13.24 -10.34
CA LEU A 192 -4.21 -12.16 -11.03
C LEU A 192 -3.40 -11.59 -12.20
N SER A 193 -4.13 -10.97 -13.14
CA SER A 193 -3.52 -10.09 -14.14
C SER A 193 -2.85 -8.87 -13.47
N ALA A 194 -2.04 -8.13 -14.21
CA ALA A 194 -1.44 -6.88 -13.73
C ALA A 194 -2.51 -5.84 -13.42
N GLU A 195 -3.53 -5.73 -14.29
CA GLU A 195 -4.65 -4.79 -14.15
C GLU A 195 -5.52 -5.12 -12.93
N ASP A 196 -5.89 -6.39 -12.73
CA ASP A 196 -6.69 -6.80 -11.56
C ASP A 196 -5.94 -6.53 -10.25
N ALA A 197 -4.63 -6.80 -10.22
CA ALA A 197 -3.79 -6.52 -9.05
C ALA A 197 -3.72 -5.02 -8.74
N LEU A 198 -3.62 -4.18 -9.78
CA LEU A 198 -3.65 -2.73 -9.63
C LEU A 198 -4.99 -2.25 -9.10
N GLN A 199 -6.11 -2.70 -9.68
CA GLN A 199 -7.45 -2.34 -9.23
C GLN A 199 -7.68 -2.73 -7.76
N LEU A 200 -7.29 -3.94 -7.35
CA LEU A 200 -7.37 -4.35 -5.95
C LEU A 200 -6.49 -3.48 -5.04
N SER A 201 -5.31 -3.08 -5.50
CA SER A 201 -4.44 -2.19 -4.71
C SER A 201 -5.14 -0.89 -4.35
N TRP A 202 -5.90 -0.31 -5.29
CA TRP A 202 -6.66 0.93 -5.07
C TRP A 202 -7.85 0.75 -4.12
N MET A 203 -8.38 -0.48 -3.98
CA MET A 203 -9.46 -0.77 -3.04
C MET A 203 -8.99 -0.87 -1.58
N SER A 204 -7.68 -0.97 -1.33
CA SER A 204 -7.14 -1.04 0.03
C SER A 204 -7.39 0.25 0.80
N ARG A 205 -7.89 0.15 2.03
CA ARG A 205 -8.06 1.30 2.93
C ARG A 205 -6.77 1.60 3.69
N ASN A 206 -6.58 2.85 4.09
CA ASN A 206 -5.49 3.21 5.00
C ASN A 206 -5.61 2.43 6.32
N ALA A 207 -4.49 1.98 6.86
CA ALA A 207 -4.37 1.13 8.04
C ALA A 207 -5.10 -0.23 7.94
N SER A 208 -5.67 -0.61 6.78
CA SER A 208 -6.18 -1.96 6.60
C SER A 208 -5.03 -2.98 6.56
N TYR A 209 -5.36 -4.22 6.88
CA TYR A 209 -4.40 -5.31 6.77
C TYR A 209 -4.93 -6.45 5.89
N SER A 210 -4.00 -7.17 5.28
CA SER A 210 -4.29 -8.36 4.48
C SER A 210 -3.44 -9.51 4.99
N ASP A 211 -4.06 -10.66 5.25
CA ASP A 211 -3.40 -11.83 5.82
C ASP A 211 -3.13 -12.88 4.76
N PHE A 212 -1.93 -13.44 4.81
CA PHE A 212 -1.49 -14.50 3.93
C PHE A 212 -0.90 -15.67 4.73
N ARG A 213 -0.94 -16.84 4.13
CA ARG A 213 -0.31 -18.05 4.67
C ARG A 213 0.68 -18.60 3.67
N ALA A 214 1.93 -18.82 4.12
CA ALA A 214 3.00 -19.35 3.29
C ALA A 214 3.45 -20.75 3.76
N SER A 215 3.58 -21.70 2.80
CA SER A 215 4.08 -23.05 3.07
C SER A 215 4.71 -23.63 1.80
N GLY A 216 6.03 -23.85 1.81
CA GLY A 216 6.76 -24.19 0.61
C GLY A 216 6.56 -23.09 -0.44
N GLU A 217 6.18 -23.45 -1.64
CA GLU A 217 5.88 -22.52 -2.75
C GLU A 217 4.49 -21.89 -2.67
N ARG A 218 3.62 -22.42 -1.80
CA ARG A 218 2.23 -21.92 -1.67
C ARG A 218 2.22 -20.60 -0.90
N PHE A 219 1.58 -19.62 -1.49
CA PHE A 219 1.27 -18.33 -0.87
C PHE A 219 -0.21 -18.06 -1.05
N MET A 220 -0.97 -18.13 0.03
CA MET A 220 -2.44 -18.17 0.01
C MET A 220 -3.01 -16.97 0.74
N LEU A 221 -4.05 -16.36 0.17
CA LEU A 221 -4.83 -15.31 0.80
C LEU A 221 -5.68 -15.87 1.94
N GLY A 222 -5.64 -15.24 3.10
CA GLY A 222 -6.53 -15.49 4.23
C GLY A 222 -7.60 -14.43 4.39
N ALA A 223 -7.19 -13.15 4.30
CA ALA A 223 -8.09 -12.00 4.32
C ALA A 223 -7.51 -10.87 3.47
N PHE A 224 -8.36 -10.09 2.83
CA PHE A 224 -7.96 -8.88 2.09
C PHE A 224 -8.66 -7.67 2.66
N ASN A 225 -7.89 -6.56 2.81
CA ASN A 225 -8.40 -5.25 3.17
C ASN A 225 -9.28 -5.26 4.44
N ALA A 226 -8.85 -5.99 5.48
CA ALA A 226 -9.55 -6.05 6.76
C ALA A 226 -9.29 -4.79 7.58
N TYR A 227 -10.36 -4.16 8.08
CA TYR A 227 -10.31 -2.94 8.88
C TYR A 227 -11.29 -2.94 10.08
N PRO A 228 -11.40 -4.04 10.84
CA PRO A 228 -12.38 -4.16 11.94
C PRO A 228 -12.07 -3.27 13.15
N HIS A 229 -10.98 -2.52 13.11
CA HIS A 229 -10.56 -1.54 14.10
C HIS A 229 -11.01 -0.10 13.74
N LEU A 230 -11.55 0.09 12.54
CA LEU A 230 -12.03 1.38 12.04
C LEU A 230 -13.56 1.31 11.98
N ASP A 231 -14.22 1.74 13.03
CA ASP A 231 -15.68 1.68 13.21
C ASP A 231 -16.38 3.01 12.88
N GLU A 232 -15.60 4.10 12.73
CA GLU A 232 -16.12 5.40 12.33
C GLU A 232 -15.91 5.67 10.83
N ASP A 233 -16.91 6.16 10.13
CA ASP A 233 -16.84 6.48 8.69
C ASP A 233 -15.74 7.51 8.38
N SER A 234 -15.47 8.44 9.30
CA SER A 234 -14.40 9.44 9.19
C SER A 234 -13.00 8.84 9.13
N LEU A 235 -12.82 7.62 9.64
CA LEU A 235 -11.58 6.86 9.63
C LEU A 235 -11.43 5.97 8.39
N LEU A 236 -12.47 5.84 7.56
CA LEU A 236 -12.44 5.00 6.36
C LEU A 236 -11.90 5.78 5.16
N THR A 237 -10.59 5.81 5.00
CA THR A 237 -9.91 6.59 3.96
C THR A 237 -9.11 5.71 2.99
N TYR A 238 -8.91 6.23 1.77
CA TYR A 238 -8.16 5.54 0.69
C TYR A 238 -6.91 6.30 0.24
N TRP A 239 -6.78 7.60 0.63
CA TRP A 239 -5.72 8.53 0.17
C TRP A 239 -5.09 9.22 1.35
#